data_2671f73ceafcc30441159f5cf950e82f
#
_entry.id   2671f73ceafcc30441159f5cf950e82f
#
_cell.length_a   1.000
_cell.length_b   1.000
_cell.length_c   1.000
_cell.angle_alpha   90.00
_cell.angle_beta   90.00
_cell.angle_gamma   90.00
#
_symmetry.space_group_name_H-M   'P 1'
#
loop_
_entity.id
_entity.type
_entity.pdbx_description
1 polymer ?
#
loop_
_entity_poly.entity_id
_entity_poly.type
_entity_poly.pdbx_seq_one_letter_code
_entity_poly.pdbx_strand_id
1 'polypeptide(L)'
;LVTAVSWSTTYFPISQMGFKLRFVDINLDTLNIDVEALELAITQNTKAVMLVNLLGNPNEFDKIQKICDDYGLIMLEDNCESMGAAFNQKCAGTFGLIGSFSTYFSHHLCTMEGGINVTDDEELYHYMLSIRSHGWTRHLPDDSKIYKKLDDPFYESFNFIMPGYNIRPLEIEAATGIEQLKKLNSFIKQRRKNAIA
;
A
#
# COMPACT_ATOMS: atom_id res chain seq x y z
N LEU A 1 -3.51 13.97 -4.16
CA LEU A 1 -4.94 13.75 -4.39
C LEU A 1 -5.34 12.43 -3.74
N VAL A 2 -6.55 12.33 -3.21
CA VAL A 2 -7.07 11.11 -2.57
C VAL A 2 -8.54 10.90 -2.94
N THR A 3 -8.95 9.64 -3.03
CA THR A 3 -10.36 9.27 -3.24
C THR A 3 -11.22 9.77 -2.08
N ALA A 4 -12.35 10.43 -2.34
CA ALA A 4 -13.21 11.01 -1.29
C ALA A 4 -13.90 9.97 -0.42
N VAL A 5 -14.15 8.78 -0.95
CA VAL A 5 -14.80 7.68 -0.23
C VAL A 5 -13.76 6.62 0.10
N SER A 6 -13.39 6.52 1.37
CA SER A 6 -12.49 5.51 1.91
C SER A 6 -12.50 5.52 3.43
N TRP A 7 -11.73 4.62 4.01
CA TRP A 7 -11.48 4.59 5.45
C TRP A 7 -10.53 5.73 5.87
N SER A 8 -10.71 6.27 7.06
CA SER A 8 -9.93 7.42 7.54
C SER A 8 -8.42 7.16 7.62
N THR A 9 -8.01 5.92 7.83
CA THR A 9 -6.60 5.55 7.92
C THR A 9 -5.85 5.60 6.59
N THR A 10 -6.55 5.67 5.46
CA THR A 10 -5.96 6.00 4.16
C THR A 10 -5.42 7.43 4.13
N TYR A 11 -6.03 8.34 4.89
CA TYR A 11 -5.73 9.78 4.86
C TYR A 11 -4.78 10.23 5.97
N PHE A 12 -4.90 9.64 7.16
CA PHE A 12 -4.17 10.08 8.34
C PHE A 12 -2.66 10.08 8.17
N PRO A 13 -2.02 9.05 7.61
CA PRO A 13 -0.57 9.06 7.41
C PRO A 13 -0.10 10.21 6.53
N ILE A 14 -0.86 10.52 5.48
CA ILE A 14 -0.55 11.62 4.55
C ILE A 14 -0.57 12.97 5.30
N SER A 15 -1.60 13.18 6.12
CA SER A 15 -1.73 14.38 6.96
C SER A 15 -0.66 14.46 8.04
N GLN A 16 -0.35 13.33 8.71
CA GLN A 16 0.68 13.23 9.74
C GLN A 16 2.07 13.59 9.19
N MET A 17 2.35 13.25 7.94
CA MET A 17 3.59 13.61 7.25
C MET A 17 3.62 15.05 6.74
N GLY A 18 2.61 15.86 7.06
CA GLY A 18 2.53 17.28 6.69
C GLY A 18 2.07 17.57 5.26
N PHE A 19 1.62 16.58 4.53
CA PHE A 19 1.05 16.79 3.20
C PHE A 19 -0.39 17.28 3.28
N LYS A 20 -0.76 18.13 2.32
CA LYS A 20 -2.14 18.61 2.18
C LYS A 20 -2.96 17.61 1.38
N LEU A 21 -4.10 17.24 1.91
CA LEU A 21 -5.08 16.39 1.23
C LEU A 21 -5.97 17.25 0.32
N ARG A 22 -6.23 16.76 -0.88
CA ARG A 22 -7.30 17.21 -1.74
C ARG A 22 -8.11 16.03 -2.18
N PHE A 23 -9.36 15.99 -1.79
CA PHE A 23 -10.30 14.93 -2.11
C PHE A 23 -10.80 15.05 -3.54
N VAL A 24 -10.89 13.93 -4.22
CA VAL A 24 -11.49 13.76 -5.54
C VAL A 24 -12.69 12.85 -5.39
N ASP A 25 -13.82 13.23 -5.93
CA ASP A 25 -15.05 12.46 -5.84
C ASP A 25 -14.95 11.13 -6.61
N ILE A 26 -15.91 10.26 -6.37
CA ILE A 26 -16.00 8.94 -6.98
C ILE A 26 -16.98 8.94 -8.15
N ASN A 27 -16.77 8.04 -9.08
CA ASN A 27 -17.78 7.66 -10.05
C ASN A 27 -18.79 6.71 -9.38
N LEU A 28 -20.09 7.03 -9.46
CA LEU A 28 -21.14 6.29 -8.74
C LEU A 28 -21.36 4.87 -9.29
N ASP A 29 -21.01 4.61 -10.54
CA ASP A 29 -21.18 3.28 -11.14
C ASP A 29 -20.06 2.32 -10.71
N THR A 30 -18.86 2.84 -10.50
CA THR A 30 -17.67 2.04 -10.13
C THR A 30 -17.30 2.13 -8.66
N LEU A 31 -17.73 3.18 -7.97
CA LEU A 31 -17.35 3.60 -6.61
C LEU A 31 -15.85 3.91 -6.46
N ASN A 32 -15.10 3.88 -7.55
CA ASN A 32 -13.69 4.27 -7.59
C ASN A 32 -13.55 5.76 -7.92
N ILE A 33 -12.32 6.27 -7.82
CA ILE A 33 -12.03 7.68 -8.13
C ILE A 33 -12.55 8.03 -9.53
N ASP A 34 -13.22 9.17 -9.66
CA ASP A 34 -13.64 9.70 -10.96
C ASP A 34 -12.40 10.22 -11.70
N VAL A 35 -12.09 9.63 -12.86
CA VAL A 35 -10.86 9.91 -13.61
C VAL A 35 -10.84 11.31 -14.19
N GLU A 36 -11.99 11.82 -14.64
CA GLU A 36 -12.10 13.20 -15.17
C GLU A 36 -11.93 14.22 -14.04
N ALA A 37 -12.60 13.98 -12.90
CA ALA A 37 -12.44 14.81 -11.72
C ALA A 37 -11.01 14.76 -11.16
N LEU A 38 -10.33 13.61 -11.25
CA LEU A 38 -8.93 13.46 -10.86
C LEU A 38 -8.04 14.40 -11.67
N GLU A 39 -8.16 14.38 -12.99
CA GLU A 39 -7.33 15.22 -13.86
C GLU A 39 -7.58 16.70 -13.62
N LEU A 40 -8.85 17.13 -13.50
CA LEU A 40 -9.23 18.50 -13.18
C LEU A 40 -8.76 18.97 -11.79
N ALA A 41 -8.53 18.05 -10.86
CA ALA A 41 -8.06 18.37 -9.53
C ALA A 41 -6.54 18.59 -9.45
N ILE A 42 -5.77 18.29 -10.50
CA ILE A 42 -4.32 18.43 -10.52
C ILE A 42 -3.92 19.91 -10.47
N THR A 43 -2.89 20.22 -9.71
CA THR A 43 -2.26 21.55 -9.64
C THR A 43 -0.74 21.39 -9.64
N GLN A 44 -0.01 22.48 -9.82
CA GLN A 44 1.46 22.52 -9.71
C GLN A 44 2.01 21.99 -8.36
N ASN A 45 1.16 21.95 -7.32
CA ASN A 45 1.54 21.45 -5.99
C ASN A 45 1.17 19.98 -5.80
N THR A 46 0.49 19.35 -6.75
CA THR A 46 0.15 17.92 -6.68
C THR A 46 1.42 17.08 -6.82
N LYS A 47 1.62 16.13 -5.92
CA LYS A 47 2.80 15.24 -5.91
C LYS A 47 2.45 13.77 -6.08
N ALA A 48 1.28 13.38 -5.58
CA ALA A 48 0.88 11.99 -5.59
C ALA A 48 -0.64 11.83 -5.69
N VAL A 49 -1.03 10.66 -6.13
CA VAL A 49 -2.41 10.17 -6.10
C VAL A 49 -2.45 8.93 -5.21
N MET A 50 -3.30 8.93 -4.19
CA MET A 50 -3.58 7.77 -3.35
C MET A 50 -4.91 7.17 -3.79
N LEU A 51 -4.86 6.05 -4.46
CA LEU A 51 -6.02 5.31 -4.94
C LEU A 51 -6.51 4.33 -3.89
N VAL A 52 -7.81 4.11 -3.86
CA VAL A 52 -8.43 3.03 -3.10
C VAL A 52 -9.17 2.14 -4.08
N ASN A 53 -8.91 0.85 -4.05
CA ASN A 53 -9.65 -0.14 -4.84
C ASN A 53 -10.87 -0.59 -4.01
N LEU A 54 -11.88 0.28 -3.95
CA LEU A 54 -13.00 0.17 -3.02
C LEU A 54 -13.82 -1.11 -3.27
N LEU A 55 -14.17 -1.80 -2.19
CA LEU A 55 -14.95 -3.04 -2.19
C LEU A 55 -14.37 -4.16 -3.09
N GLY A 56 -13.09 -4.04 -3.45
CA GLY A 56 -12.41 -5.00 -4.31
C GLY A 56 -12.58 -4.73 -5.81
N ASN A 57 -13.17 -3.59 -6.19
CA ASN A 57 -13.26 -3.18 -7.57
C ASN A 57 -11.98 -2.41 -7.98
N PRO A 58 -11.17 -2.90 -8.95
CA PRO A 58 -9.96 -2.22 -9.36
C PRO A 58 -10.26 -0.90 -10.07
N ASN A 59 -9.42 0.11 -9.86
CA ASN A 59 -9.49 1.38 -10.57
C ASN A 59 -9.17 1.22 -12.07
N GLU A 60 -9.48 2.22 -12.89
CA GLU A 60 -9.09 2.30 -14.32
C GLU A 60 -7.61 2.66 -14.45
N PHE A 61 -6.75 1.72 -14.10
CA PHE A 61 -5.30 1.95 -13.96
C PHE A 61 -4.62 2.44 -15.23
N ASP A 62 -5.06 2.04 -16.40
CA ASP A 62 -4.53 2.49 -17.70
C ASP A 62 -4.70 4.01 -17.86
N LYS A 63 -5.88 4.54 -17.55
CA LYS A 63 -6.16 5.96 -17.64
C LYS A 63 -5.43 6.75 -16.55
N ILE A 64 -5.46 6.24 -15.30
CA ILE A 64 -4.83 6.92 -14.18
C ILE A 64 -3.30 6.90 -14.31
N GLN A 65 -2.72 5.80 -14.78
CA GLN A 65 -1.28 5.74 -15.04
C GLN A 65 -0.86 6.78 -16.08
N LYS A 66 -1.63 6.90 -17.18
CA LYS A 66 -1.37 7.92 -18.18
C LYS A 66 -1.39 9.34 -17.59
N ILE A 67 -2.38 9.66 -16.74
CA ILE A 67 -2.43 10.94 -16.04
C ILE A 67 -1.20 11.12 -15.14
N CYS A 68 -0.84 10.10 -14.35
CA CYS A 68 0.33 10.17 -13.49
C CYS A 68 1.62 10.43 -14.29
N ASP A 69 1.78 9.76 -15.44
CA ASP A 69 2.95 9.93 -16.31
C ASP A 69 2.97 11.34 -16.93
N ASP A 70 1.84 11.83 -17.45
CA ASP A 70 1.71 13.14 -18.10
C ASP A 70 2.01 14.30 -17.12
N TYR A 71 1.68 14.14 -15.84
CA TYR A 71 1.85 15.18 -14.81
C TYR A 71 3.00 14.91 -13.83
N GLY A 72 3.74 13.83 -13.99
CA GLY A 72 4.86 13.45 -13.10
C GLY A 72 4.43 13.16 -11.66
N LEU A 73 3.30 12.46 -11.47
CA LEU A 73 2.72 12.15 -10.18
C LEU A 73 3.08 10.74 -9.71
N ILE A 74 3.27 10.59 -8.42
CA ILE A 74 3.46 9.27 -7.79
C ILE A 74 2.09 8.65 -7.56
N MET A 75 1.89 7.39 -8.02
CA MET A 75 0.70 6.60 -7.72
C MET A 75 0.96 5.70 -6.52
N LEU A 76 0.05 5.71 -5.56
CA LEU A 76 0.02 4.85 -4.37
C LEU A 76 -1.33 4.12 -4.33
N GLU A 77 -1.35 2.89 -3.81
CA GLU A 77 -2.56 2.06 -3.79
C GLU A 77 -2.89 1.57 -2.38
N ASP A 78 -4.12 1.81 -1.95
CA ASP A 78 -4.74 1.15 -0.82
C ASP A 78 -5.59 -0.02 -1.30
N ASN A 79 -5.16 -1.23 -0.96
CA ASN A 79 -5.77 -2.50 -1.36
C ASN A 79 -6.34 -3.28 -0.17
N CYS A 80 -6.65 -2.59 0.91
CA CYS A 80 -7.16 -3.26 2.11
C CYS A 80 -8.43 -4.08 1.82
N GLU A 81 -9.23 -3.65 0.85
CA GLU A 81 -10.46 -4.33 0.43
C GLU A 81 -10.31 -5.15 -0.86
N SER A 82 -9.16 -5.18 -1.50
CA SER A 82 -9.00 -5.66 -2.87
C SER A 82 -7.97 -6.78 -3.08
N MET A 83 -7.61 -7.50 -2.01
CA MET A 83 -6.68 -8.63 -2.13
C MET A 83 -7.22 -9.68 -3.11
N GLY A 84 -6.45 -9.92 -4.19
CA GLY A 84 -6.84 -10.82 -5.28
C GLY A 84 -7.67 -10.17 -6.39
N ALA A 85 -7.92 -8.86 -6.31
CA ALA A 85 -8.44 -8.11 -7.46
C ALA A 85 -7.36 -7.94 -8.53
N ALA A 86 -7.79 -7.84 -9.79
CA ALA A 86 -6.88 -7.66 -10.92
C ALA A 86 -7.53 -6.79 -11.99
N PHE A 87 -6.73 -5.97 -12.63
CA PHE A 87 -7.07 -5.19 -13.81
C PHE A 87 -6.17 -5.62 -14.96
N ASN A 88 -6.74 -6.00 -16.10
CA ASN A 88 -5.99 -6.50 -17.28
C ASN A 88 -4.94 -7.58 -16.90
N GLN A 89 -5.33 -8.56 -16.08
CA GLN A 89 -4.51 -9.67 -15.59
C GLN A 89 -3.34 -9.28 -14.66
N LYS A 90 -3.15 -8.00 -14.34
CA LYS A 90 -2.18 -7.53 -13.35
C LYS A 90 -2.88 -7.31 -12.01
N CYS A 91 -2.28 -7.79 -10.93
CA CYS A 91 -2.86 -7.67 -9.58
C CYS A 91 -2.95 -6.21 -9.13
N ALA A 92 -4.09 -5.81 -8.56
CA ALA A 92 -4.20 -4.56 -7.84
C ALA A 92 -3.19 -4.55 -6.68
N GLY A 93 -2.63 -3.38 -6.37
CA GLY A 93 -1.53 -3.21 -5.42
C GLY A 93 -0.13 -3.27 -6.05
N THR A 94 -0.05 -3.54 -7.36
CA THR A 94 1.24 -3.61 -8.08
C THR A 94 1.36 -2.59 -9.22
N PHE A 95 0.38 -1.68 -9.36
CA PHE A 95 0.40 -0.65 -10.40
C PHE A 95 1.18 0.58 -9.96
N GLY A 96 0.97 1.02 -8.72
CA GLY A 96 1.64 2.16 -8.14
C GLY A 96 3.03 1.86 -7.60
N LEU A 97 3.71 2.90 -7.11
CA LEU A 97 5.02 2.79 -6.48
C LEU A 97 5.00 1.89 -5.24
N ILE A 98 3.93 1.97 -4.45
CA ILE A 98 3.67 1.11 -3.29
C ILE A 98 2.19 0.74 -3.28
N GLY A 99 1.91 -0.54 -3.04
CA GLY A 99 0.58 -1.04 -2.70
C GLY A 99 0.53 -1.52 -1.26
N SER A 100 -0.52 -1.16 -0.52
CA SER A 100 -0.76 -1.61 0.84
C SER A 100 -1.96 -2.53 0.92
N PHE A 101 -1.87 -3.58 1.73
CA PHE A 101 -2.94 -4.53 2.03
C PHE A 101 -3.10 -4.65 3.54
N SER A 102 -4.34 -4.80 4.00
CA SER A 102 -4.62 -5.08 5.40
C SER A 102 -4.83 -6.57 5.62
N THR A 103 -4.32 -7.05 6.75
CA THR A 103 -4.59 -8.38 7.28
C THR A 103 -5.38 -8.33 8.59
N TYR A 104 -6.03 -7.20 8.85
CA TYR A 104 -6.96 -7.00 9.95
C TYR A 104 -8.15 -7.98 9.86
N PHE A 105 -8.79 -8.27 10.98
CA PHE A 105 -9.75 -9.36 11.10
C PHE A 105 -10.93 -9.33 10.11
N SER A 106 -11.30 -8.18 9.58
CA SER A 106 -12.43 -8.00 8.66
C SER A 106 -12.08 -8.16 7.18
N HIS A 107 -10.79 -8.31 6.85
CA HIS A 107 -10.33 -8.39 5.47
C HIS A 107 -10.23 -9.83 4.94
N HIS A 108 -9.69 -9.99 3.72
CA HIS A 108 -9.62 -11.28 3.01
C HIS A 108 -8.76 -12.31 3.72
N LEU A 109 -7.61 -11.86 4.25
CA LEU A 109 -6.75 -12.65 5.14
C LEU A 109 -6.80 -12.01 6.51
N CYS A 110 -7.01 -12.83 7.54
CA CYS A 110 -7.04 -12.35 8.92
C CYS A 110 -5.82 -12.89 9.67
N THR A 111 -4.96 -11.97 10.12
CA THR A 111 -3.86 -12.27 11.04
C THR A 111 -4.06 -11.64 12.41
N MET A 112 -5.32 -11.29 12.74
CA MET A 112 -5.76 -10.46 13.86
C MET A 112 -5.49 -8.99 13.61
N GLU A 113 -4.25 -8.58 13.59
CA GLU A 113 -3.74 -7.28 13.18
C GLU A 113 -2.69 -7.47 12.07
N GLY A 114 -2.28 -6.40 11.42
CA GLY A 114 -1.17 -6.41 10.48
C GLY A 114 -1.51 -5.85 9.10
N GLY A 115 -0.45 -5.74 8.28
CA GLY A 115 -0.52 -5.26 6.92
C GLY A 115 0.68 -5.72 6.09
N ILE A 116 0.51 -5.66 4.78
CA ILE A 116 1.53 -6.01 3.81
C ILE A 116 1.71 -4.81 2.88
N ASN A 117 2.94 -4.33 2.74
CA ASN A 117 3.29 -3.37 1.71
C ASN A 117 4.10 -4.07 0.63
N VAL A 118 3.82 -3.76 -0.63
CA VAL A 118 4.52 -4.30 -1.79
C VAL A 118 5.06 -3.16 -2.65
N THR A 119 6.26 -3.36 -3.18
CA THR A 119 6.92 -2.43 -4.11
C THR A 119 7.94 -3.18 -4.94
N ASP A 120 8.19 -2.71 -6.17
CA ASP A 120 9.30 -3.17 -7.02
C ASP A 120 10.56 -2.29 -6.84
N ASP A 121 10.48 -1.21 -6.03
CA ASP A 121 11.59 -0.33 -5.71
C ASP A 121 12.39 -0.88 -4.52
N GLU A 122 13.60 -1.36 -4.79
CA GLU A 122 14.49 -1.96 -3.80
C GLU A 122 14.94 -0.98 -2.71
N GLU A 123 15.13 0.29 -3.06
CA GLU A 123 15.51 1.32 -2.10
C GLU A 123 14.37 1.60 -1.13
N LEU A 124 13.14 1.76 -1.62
CA LEU A 124 11.95 1.89 -0.79
C LEU A 124 11.72 0.66 0.09
N TYR A 125 11.95 -0.54 -0.43
CA TYR A 125 11.86 -1.76 0.36
C TYR A 125 12.83 -1.72 1.55
N HIS A 126 14.07 -1.29 1.35
CA HIS A 126 15.05 -1.14 2.43
C HIS A 126 14.64 -0.06 3.45
N TYR A 127 14.09 1.08 2.99
CA TYR A 127 13.51 2.07 3.90
C TYR A 127 12.39 1.47 4.75
N MET A 128 11.46 0.74 4.15
CA MET A 128 10.37 0.09 4.89
C MET A 128 10.87 -0.94 5.91
N LEU A 129 11.88 -1.74 5.56
CA LEU A 129 12.52 -2.69 6.49
C LEU A 129 13.11 -1.99 7.72
N SER A 130 13.76 -0.86 7.53
CA SER A 130 14.36 -0.07 8.61
C SER A 130 13.28 0.63 9.45
N ILE A 131 12.37 1.37 8.80
CA ILE A 131 11.34 2.19 9.46
C ILE A 131 10.41 1.34 10.34
N ARG A 132 9.99 0.15 9.90
CA ARG A 132 9.12 -0.74 10.69
C ARG A 132 9.77 -1.21 12.00
N SER A 133 11.08 -1.06 12.13
CA SER A 133 11.89 -1.50 13.26
C SER A 133 12.76 -0.37 13.79
N HIS A 134 12.16 0.74 14.19
CA HIS A 134 12.79 1.90 14.84
C HIS A 134 13.79 2.69 13.97
N GLY A 135 13.96 2.38 12.70
CA GLY A 135 15.05 2.90 11.85
C GLY A 135 16.35 2.09 11.96
N TRP A 136 16.25 0.85 12.42
CA TRP A 136 17.38 -0.04 12.70
C TRP A 136 17.99 -0.63 11.43
N THR A 137 19.32 -0.76 11.39
CA THR A 137 20.05 -1.35 10.25
C THR A 137 20.12 -2.87 10.26
N ARG A 138 19.83 -3.50 11.40
CA ARG A 138 19.99 -4.94 11.65
C ARG A 138 19.35 -5.84 10.60
N HIS A 139 18.18 -5.45 10.09
CA HIS A 139 17.40 -6.24 9.12
C HIS A 139 17.68 -5.87 7.67
N LEU A 140 18.55 -4.90 7.43
CA LEU A 140 18.96 -4.56 6.08
C LEU A 140 19.90 -5.65 5.51
N PRO A 141 19.81 -5.96 4.22
CA PRO A 141 20.77 -6.85 3.58
C PRO A 141 22.16 -6.19 3.49
N ASP A 142 23.19 -7.00 3.22
CA ASP A 142 24.57 -6.52 3.17
C ASP A 142 24.81 -5.56 1.98
N ASP A 143 24.05 -5.73 0.90
CA ASP A 143 24.07 -4.89 -0.30
C ASP A 143 23.01 -3.78 -0.28
N SER A 144 22.56 -3.38 0.91
CA SER A 144 21.51 -2.37 1.09
C SER A 144 21.77 -1.09 0.29
N LYS A 145 20.72 -0.56 -0.36
CA LYS A 145 20.78 0.68 -1.13
C LYS A 145 20.84 1.94 -0.26
N ILE A 146 20.44 1.85 1.01
CA ILE A 146 20.30 3.00 1.90
C ILE A 146 21.39 3.08 2.98
N TYR A 147 22.16 2.02 3.13
CA TYR A 147 23.14 1.94 4.22
C TYR A 147 24.24 0.91 3.93
N LYS A 148 25.47 1.23 4.28
CA LYS A 148 26.60 0.28 4.28
C LYS A 148 26.88 -0.17 5.70
N LYS A 149 26.80 -1.47 5.95
CA LYS A 149 27.05 -2.05 7.28
C LYS A 149 28.44 -1.74 7.81
N LEU A 150 28.53 -1.58 9.12
CA LEU A 150 29.78 -1.39 9.85
C LEU A 150 30.50 -2.73 9.99
N ASP A 151 31.83 -2.66 10.00
CA ASP A 151 32.68 -3.85 10.20
C ASP A 151 32.63 -4.38 11.65
N ASP A 152 32.32 -3.52 12.62
CA ASP A 152 32.19 -3.89 14.04
C ASP A 152 30.77 -4.39 14.34
N PRO A 153 30.58 -5.69 14.68
CA PRO A 153 29.26 -6.26 14.92
C PRO A 153 28.53 -5.66 16.12
N PHE A 154 29.26 -5.14 17.12
CA PHE A 154 28.63 -4.53 18.29
C PHE A 154 27.98 -3.21 17.91
N TYR A 155 28.71 -2.32 17.25
CA TYR A 155 28.15 -1.03 16.80
C TYR A 155 27.06 -1.23 15.74
N GLU A 156 27.24 -2.17 14.81
CA GLU A 156 26.20 -2.51 13.84
C GLU A 156 24.90 -2.95 14.50
N SER A 157 24.99 -3.73 15.59
CA SER A 157 23.81 -4.24 16.31
C SER A 157 22.95 -3.16 16.96
N PHE A 158 23.48 -1.96 17.16
CA PHE A 158 22.80 -0.84 17.81
C PHE A 158 22.74 0.41 16.94
N ASN A 159 22.86 0.25 15.63
CA ASN A 159 22.87 1.38 14.71
C ASN A 159 21.47 1.68 14.18
N PHE A 160 21.05 2.95 14.28
CA PHE A 160 19.76 3.47 13.82
C PHE A 160 20.03 4.66 12.91
N ILE A 161 19.55 4.61 11.67
CA ILE A 161 19.88 5.59 10.63
C ILE A 161 18.75 6.60 10.37
N MET A 162 17.58 6.37 10.93
CA MET A 162 16.41 7.25 10.79
C MET A 162 15.41 7.03 11.91
N PRO A 163 14.50 7.99 12.18
CA PRO A 163 13.33 7.75 13.02
C PRO A 163 12.45 6.65 12.42
N GLY A 164 11.95 5.76 13.25
CA GLY A 164 11.09 4.66 12.82
C GLY A 164 10.08 4.28 13.88
N TYR A 165 9.32 3.21 13.59
CA TYR A 165 8.21 2.73 14.41
C TYR A 165 8.52 1.35 14.98
N ASN A 166 7.75 0.93 15.97
CA ASN A 166 7.73 -0.44 16.45
C ASN A 166 6.50 -1.17 15.88
N ILE A 167 6.58 -1.56 14.61
CA ILE A 167 5.50 -2.20 13.86
C ILE A 167 5.97 -3.49 13.16
N ARG A 168 6.89 -4.19 13.78
CA ARG A 168 7.37 -5.49 13.28
C ARG A 168 6.24 -6.52 13.43
N PRO A 169 6.05 -7.41 12.42
CA PRO A 169 5.08 -8.48 12.53
C PRO A 169 5.46 -9.46 13.64
N LEU A 170 4.46 -10.05 14.29
CA LEU A 170 4.63 -11.12 15.25
C LEU A 170 4.60 -12.49 14.54
N GLU A 171 5.34 -13.47 15.06
CA GLU A 171 5.36 -14.83 14.49
C GLU A 171 3.98 -15.51 14.55
N ILE A 172 3.17 -15.19 15.57
CA ILE A 172 1.82 -15.73 15.68
C ILE A 172 0.90 -15.20 14.56
N GLU A 173 1.07 -13.95 14.14
CA GLU A 173 0.37 -13.36 12.99
C GLU A 173 0.77 -14.07 11.71
N ALA A 174 2.06 -14.31 11.51
CA ALA A 174 2.58 -15.04 10.36
C ALA A 174 2.08 -16.48 10.31
N ALA A 175 2.07 -17.19 11.43
CA ALA A 175 1.55 -18.56 11.54
C ALA A 175 0.07 -18.63 11.19
N THR A 176 -0.72 -17.67 11.71
CA THR A 176 -2.15 -17.54 11.38
C THR A 176 -2.33 -17.24 9.88
N GLY A 177 -1.52 -16.32 9.34
CA GLY A 177 -1.55 -15.91 7.93
C GLY A 177 -1.31 -17.07 6.97
N ILE A 178 -0.38 -17.98 7.28
CA ILE A 178 -0.11 -19.19 6.49
C ILE A 178 -1.37 -20.06 6.36
N GLU A 179 -2.12 -20.23 7.45
CA GLU A 179 -3.38 -20.99 7.42
C GLU A 179 -4.51 -20.25 6.70
N GLN A 180 -4.57 -18.92 6.83
CA GLN A 180 -5.54 -18.11 6.10
C GLN A 180 -5.26 -18.08 4.59
N LEU A 181 -3.98 -18.03 4.20
CA LEU A 181 -3.58 -18.01 2.79
C LEU A 181 -4.09 -19.23 2.01
N LYS A 182 -4.17 -20.39 2.64
CA LYS A 182 -4.74 -21.62 2.05
C LYS A 182 -6.21 -21.43 1.63
N LYS A 183 -6.93 -20.52 2.26
CA LYS A 183 -8.36 -20.24 2.02
C LYS A 183 -8.60 -19.09 1.04
N LEU A 184 -7.60 -18.27 0.74
CA LEU A 184 -7.74 -17.01 0.00
C LEU A 184 -8.46 -17.20 -1.34
N ASN A 185 -8.05 -18.16 -2.15
CA ASN A 185 -8.64 -18.40 -3.46
C ASN A 185 -10.14 -18.74 -3.38
N SER A 186 -10.56 -19.51 -2.36
CA SER A 186 -11.96 -19.84 -2.14
C SER A 186 -12.78 -18.61 -1.71
N PHE A 187 -12.21 -17.75 -0.88
CA PHE A 187 -12.82 -16.51 -0.45
C PHE A 187 -12.99 -15.52 -1.60
N ILE A 188 -11.97 -15.33 -2.43
CA ILE A 188 -12.05 -14.49 -3.64
C ILE A 188 -13.16 -15.00 -4.57
N LYS A 189 -13.19 -16.30 -4.84
CA LYS A 189 -14.23 -16.92 -5.68
C LYS A 189 -15.65 -16.67 -5.14
N GLN A 190 -15.84 -16.83 -3.82
CA GLN A 190 -17.14 -16.62 -3.19
C GLN A 190 -17.55 -15.13 -3.22
N ARG A 191 -16.62 -14.20 -2.94
CA ARG A 191 -16.88 -12.75 -3.03
C ARG A 191 -17.29 -12.34 -4.45
N ARG A 192 -16.57 -12.81 -5.47
CA ARG A 192 -16.94 -12.56 -6.88
C ARG A 192 -18.33 -13.11 -7.23
N LYS A 193 -18.65 -14.30 -6.74
CA LYS A 193 -20.00 -14.86 -6.92
C LYS A 193 -21.07 -14.00 -6.27
N ASN A 194 -20.82 -13.52 -5.06
CA ASN A 194 -21.78 -12.68 -4.33
C ASN A 194 -21.98 -11.31 -4.99
N ALA A 195 -20.96 -10.77 -5.64
CA ALA A 195 -21.04 -9.47 -6.32
C ALA A 195 -21.88 -9.52 -7.61
N ILE A 196 -22.13 -10.70 -8.18
CA ILE A 196 -22.93 -10.90 -9.40
C ILE A 196 -24.40 -11.20 -9.06
N ALA A 197 -24.68 -11.64 -7.84
CA ALA A 197 -26.01 -12.06 -7.39
C ALA A 197 -26.87 -10.87 -6.94
#